data_d3ff176bb25650fa731b5353c9e288f9
#
_entry.id   d3ff176bb25650fa731b5353c9e288f9
#
_cell.length_a   1.000
_cell.length_b   1.000
_cell.length_c   1.000
_cell.angle_alpha   90.00
_cell.angle_beta   90.00
_cell.angle_gamma   90.00
#
_symmetry.space_group_name_H-M   'P 1'
#
loop_
_entity.id
_entity.type
_entity.pdbx_description
1 polymer ?
#
loop_
_entity_poly.entity_id
_entity_poly.type
_entity_poly.pdbx_seq_one_letter_code
_entity_poly.pdbx_strand_id
1 'polypeptide(L)'
;GEERHTQHTELTKALALKTAEAQNWVALAKDLCGSNPRKLQFDTWILSAFLHEVTVFANKRLERMSEGRYRLAVSEDPGAGNAYRGLDLEIADAYTGKRRPSATLSGGETFMASISLALGLADSIQARAGGIRIDSMFIDEGFGSLDEKALENAVGILDEIRGNRMVGIISHVGELQSRIPQKIEVIKTGTGSSIRQGKA
;
A
#
# COMPACT_ATOMS: atom_id res chain seq x y z
N GLY A 1 -53.73 -15.31 42.07
CA GLY A 1 -52.51 -14.53 42.48
C GLY A 1 -51.19 -15.18 42.03
N GLU A 2 -51.06 -16.48 42.21
CA GLU A 2 -49.81 -17.22 41.99
C GLU A 2 -49.39 -17.29 40.51
N GLU A 3 -50.30 -17.55 39.60
CA GLU A 3 -50.01 -17.59 38.16
C GLU A 3 -49.43 -16.28 37.62
N ARG A 4 -49.96 -15.14 38.06
CA ARG A 4 -49.46 -13.82 37.68
C ARG A 4 -48.04 -13.57 38.23
N HIS A 5 -47.75 -14.06 39.41
CA HIS A 5 -46.43 -13.92 40.03
C HIS A 5 -45.37 -14.78 39.30
N THR A 6 -45.72 -16.01 38.93
CA THR A 6 -44.86 -16.90 38.17
C THR A 6 -44.58 -16.33 36.79
N GLN A 7 -45.61 -15.84 36.08
CA GLN A 7 -45.48 -15.22 34.76
C GLN A 7 -44.61 -13.96 34.78
N HIS A 8 -44.78 -13.13 35.83
CA HIS A 8 -43.93 -11.95 36.02
C HIS A 8 -42.45 -12.32 36.24
N THR A 9 -42.20 -13.36 37.04
CA THR A 9 -40.84 -13.84 37.31
C THR A 9 -40.16 -14.40 36.06
N GLU A 10 -40.90 -15.14 35.24
CA GLU A 10 -40.38 -15.67 33.97
C GLU A 10 -40.08 -14.57 32.96
N LEU A 11 -41.00 -13.59 32.83
CA LEU A 11 -40.77 -12.43 31.95
C LEU A 11 -39.55 -11.59 32.41
N THR A 12 -39.41 -11.41 33.73
CA THR A 12 -38.24 -10.68 34.25
C THR A 12 -36.94 -11.38 33.98
N LYS A 13 -36.90 -12.72 34.11
CA LYS A 13 -35.72 -13.52 33.76
C LYS A 13 -35.43 -13.46 32.26
N ALA A 14 -36.44 -13.61 31.41
CA ALA A 14 -36.29 -13.50 29.96
C ALA A 14 -35.80 -12.12 29.54
N LEU A 15 -36.32 -11.06 30.14
CA LEU A 15 -35.87 -9.69 29.89
C LEU A 15 -34.41 -9.48 30.29
N ALA A 16 -34.00 -9.99 31.46
CA ALA A 16 -32.65 -9.89 31.95
C ALA A 16 -31.66 -10.58 30.99
N LEU A 17 -32.00 -11.78 30.47
CA LEU A 17 -31.20 -12.49 29.50
C LEU A 17 -31.09 -11.71 28.18
N LYS A 18 -32.19 -11.21 27.66
CA LYS A 18 -32.20 -10.41 26.43
C LYS A 18 -31.46 -9.08 26.57
N THR A 19 -31.55 -8.45 27.75
CA THR A 19 -30.78 -7.24 28.03
C THR A 19 -29.29 -7.51 28.08
N ALA A 20 -28.85 -8.61 28.71
CA ALA A 20 -27.44 -9.00 28.74
C ALA A 20 -26.92 -9.33 27.34
N GLU A 21 -27.68 -10.06 26.52
CA GLU A 21 -27.36 -10.34 25.13
C GLU A 21 -27.24 -9.05 24.32
N ALA A 22 -28.18 -8.13 24.44
CA ALA A 22 -28.14 -6.84 23.76
C ALA A 22 -26.93 -5.99 24.18
N GLN A 23 -26.59 -5.99 25.47
CA GLN A 23 -25.40 -5.29 25.98
C GLN A 23 -24.10 -5.83 25.36
N ASN A 24 -23.99 -7.14 25.18
CA ASN A 24 -22.83 -7.76 24.52
C ASN A 24 -22.71 -7.30 23.06
N TRP A 25 -23.82 -7.25 22.33
CA TRP A 25 -23.81 -6.75 20.94
C TRP A 25 -23.45 -5.26 20.87
N VAL A 26 -23.97 -4.46 21.81
CA VAL A 26 -23.63 -3.03 21.88
C VAL A 26 -22.14 -2.84 22.21
N ALA A 27 -21.59 -3.63 23.13
CA ALA A 27 -20.17 -3.58 23.46
C ALA A 27 -19.32 -3.94 22.25
N LEU A 28 -19.64 -5.05 21.57
CA LEU A 28 -18.95 -5.47 20.35
C LEU A 28 -19.03 -4.40 19.26
N ALA A 29 -20.20 -3.83 19.02
CA ALA A 29 -20.38 -2.76 18.05
C ALA A 29 -19.52 -1.54 18.37
N LYS A 30 -19.43 -1.13 19.63
CA LYS A 30 -18.57 -0.05 20.08
C LYS A 30 -17.10 -0.35 19.82
N ASP A 31 -16.64 -1.55 20.14
CA ASP A 31 -15.26 -1.97 19.90
C ASP A 31 -14.93 -1.98 18.42
N LEU A 32 -15.81 -2.50 17.57
CA LEU A 32 -15.64 -2.51 16.11
C LEU A 32 -15.64 -1.10 15.50
N CYS A 33 -16.40 -0.17 16.09
CA CYS A 33 -16.44 1.23 15.68
C CYS A 33 -15.28 2.09 16.23
N GLY A 34 -14.30 1.48 16.89
CA GLY A 34 -13.09 2.18 17.36
C GLY A 34 -13.15 2.70 18.80
N SER A 35 -14.20 2.34 19.57
CA SER A 35 -14.26 2.62 21.03
C SER A 35 -13.46 1.58 21.85
N ASN A 36 -12.34 1.12 21.32
CA ASN A 36 -11.42 0.15 21.92
C ASN A 36 -10.14 0.85 22.41
N PRO A 37 -9.28 0.18 23.19
CA PRO A 37 -8.04 0.75 23.72
C PRO A 37 -7.08 1.29 22.64
N ARG A 38 -7.10 0.70 21.44
CA ARG A 38 -6.29 1.16 20.30
C ARG A 38 -6.93 2.30 19.53
N LYS A 39 -8.18 2.65 19.82
CA LYS A 39 -8.97 3.65 19.08
C LYS A 39 -8.97 3.42 17.57
N LEU A 40 -9.01 2.15 17.16
CA LEU A 40 -8.89 1.71 15.78
C LEU A 40 -10.19 1.00 15.37
N GLN A 41 -10.76 1.40 14.26
CA GLN A 41 -11.93 0.73 13.67
C GLN A 41 -11.52 -0.62 13.08
N PHE A 42 -12.43 -1.55 13.02
CA PHE A 42 -12.17 -2.91 12.57
C PHE A 42 -11.74 -2.99 11.09
N ASP A 43 -12.38 -2.21 10.22
CA ASP A 43 -12.00 -2.08 8.81
C ASP A 43 -10.58 -1.53 8.64
N THR A 44 -10.25 -0.49 9.40
CA THR A 44 -8.91 0.10 9.42
C THR A 44 -7.87 -0.90 9.95
N TRP A 45 -8.22 -1.71 10.94
CA TRP A 45 -7.35 -2.76 11.44
C TRP A 45 -7.04 -3.81 10.36
N ILE A 46 -8.07 -4.26 9.61
CA ILE A 46 -7.88 -5.19 8.49
C ILE A 46 -7.00 -4.56 7.41
N LEU A 47 -7.27 -3.30 7.03
CA LEU A 47 -6.49 -2.59 6.03
C LEU A 47 -5.04 -2.38 6.47
N SER A 48 -4.81 -2.09 7.75
CA SER A 48 -3.46 -1.96 8.32
C SER A 48 -2.69 -3.28 8.24
N ALA A 49 -3.34 -4.41 8.55
CA ALA A 49 -2.73 -5.72 8.41
C ALA A 49 -2.36 -6.04 6.95
N PHE A 50 -3.24 -5.68 6.01
CA PHE A 50 -2.97 -5.82 4.58
C PHE A 50 -1.83 -4.91 4.11
N LEU A 51 -1.83 -3.64 4.54
CA LEU A 51 -0.76 -2.70 4.23
C LEU A 51 0.60 -3.18 4.78
N HIS A 52 0.61 -3.78 5.97
CA HIS A 52 1.82 -4.38 6.53
C HIS A 52 2.36 -5.50 5.63
N GLU A 53 1.50 -6.39 5.13
CA GLU A 53 1.91 -7.42 4.18
C GLU A 53 2.47 -6.83 2.88
N VAL A 54 1.81 -5.80 2.33
CA VAL A 54 2.30 -5.08 1.15
C VAL A 54 3.69 -4.50 1.40
N THR A 55 3.95 -3.90 2.58
CA THR A 55 5.27 -3.36 2.91
C THR A 55 6.34 -4.45 3.00
N VAL A 56 6.02 -5.66 3.43
CA VAL A 56 6.96 -6.79 3.43
C VAL A 56 7.41 -7.12 2.00
N PHE A 57 6.48 -7.19 1.03
CA PHE A 57 6.82 -7.42 -0.37
C PHE A 57 7.55 -6.22 -0.99
N ALA A 58 7.11 -5.00 -0.69
CA ALA A 58 7.72 -3.77 -1.19
C ALA A 58 9.18 -3.61 -0.75
N ASN A 59 9.47 -3.92 0.49
CA ASN A 59 10.80 -3.75 1.08
C ASN A 59 11.87 -4.60 0.39
N LYS A 60 11.52 -5.76 -0.18
CA LYS A 60 12.46 -6.58 -0.96
C LYS A 60 13.08 -5.79 -2.13
N ARG A 61 12.33 -4.83 -2.68
CA ARG A 61 12.76 -4.00 -3.80
C ARG A 61 13.32 -2.65 -3.35
N LEU A 62 12.66 -2.03 -2.37
CA LEU A 62 13.11 -0.75 -1.85
C LEU A 62 14.53 -0.84 -1.26
N GLU A 63 14.82 -1.90 -0.51
CA GLU A 63 16.15 -2.14 0.03
C GLU A 63 17.20 -2.26 -1.09
N ARG A 64 16.88 -2.93 -2.18
CA ARG A 64 17.79 -3.06 -3.32
C ARG A 64 17.98 -1.74 -4.07
N MET A 65 16.89 -0.99 -4.34
CA MET A 65 16.99 0.31 -5.01
C MET A 65 17.74 1.34 -4.18
N SER A 66 17.60 1.30 -2.86
CA SER A 66 18.23 2.23 -1.93
C SER A 66 19.51 1.70 -1.29
N GLU A 67 20.05 0.57 -1.77
CA GLU A 67 21.25 -0.09 -1.22
C GLU A 67 21.17 -0.35 0.30
N GLY A 68 20.02 -0.81 0.73
CA GLY A 68 19.76 -1.12 2.14
C GLY A 68 19.46 0.08 3.02
N ARG A 69 19.42 1.30 2.44
CA ARG A 69 19.20 2.50 3.23
C ARG A 69 17.78 2.65 3.75
N TYR A 70 16.77 2.39 2.92
CA TYR A 70 15.37 2.67 3.24
C TYR A 70 14.53 1.40 3.37
N ARG A 71 13.63 1.44 4.37
CA ARG A 71 12.55 0.46 4.55
C ARG A 71 11.25 1.16 4.87
N LEU A 72 10.18 0.71 4.23
CA LEU A 72 8.81 1.09 4.56
C LEU A 72 8.34 0.38 5.82
N ALA A 73 7.66 1.10 6.68
CA ALA A 73 6.96 0.56 7.84
C ALA A 73 5.58 1.19 7.94
N VAL A 74 4.61 0.45 8.47
CA VAL A 74 3.33 1.01 8.86
C VAL A 74 3.53 1.68 10.22
N SER A 75 3.05 2.92 10.38
CA SER A 75 3.16 3.64 11.63
C SER A 75 2.33 2.97 12.72
N GLU A 76 2.95 2.75 13.87
CA GLU A 76 2.27 2.27 15.09
C GLU A 76 1.74 3.41 15.94
N ASP A 77 2.13 4.66 15.63
CA ASP A 77 1.70 5.84 16.36
C ASP A 77 0.24 6.13 16.04
N PRO A 78 -0.64 6.20 17.06
CA PRO A 78 -2.03 6.54 16.86
C PRO A 78 -2.26 7.97 16.32
N GLY A 79 -1.21 8.75 16.08
CA GLY A 79 -1.24 10.07 15.44
C GLY A 79 -2.16 11.08 16.13
N ALA A 80 -1.87 12.37 15.99
CA ALA A 80 -2.72 13.45 16.49
C ALA A 80 -3.94 13.77 15.60
N GLY A 81 -4.13 13.05 14.48
CA GLY A 81 -5.16 13.31 13.47
C GLY A 81 -6.18 12.19 13.33
N ASN A 82 -7.40 12.53 12.99
CA ASN A 82 -8.60 11.72 13.23
C ASN A 82 -8.98 10.67 12.18
N ALA A 83 -8.39 10.60 11.00
CA ALA A 83 -9.08 9.88 9.93
C ALA A 83 -8.48 8.53 9.51
N TYR A 84 -7.17 8.33 9.64
CA TYR A 84 -6.50 7.15 9.03
C TYR A 84 -5.48 6.48 9.95
N ARG A 85 -5.75 6.44 11.24
CA ARG A 85 -4.88 5.78 12.23
C ARG A 85 -4.58 4.35 11.80
N GLY A 86 -3.29 4.01 11.74
CA GLY A 86 -2.84 2.65 11.38
C GLY A 86 -2.68 2.42 9.87
N LEU A 87 -2.88 3.46 9.02
CA LEU A 87 -2.62 3.39 7.57
C LEU A 87 -1.49 4.33 7.12
N ASP A 88 -0.86 5.04 8.06
CA ASP A 88 0.25 5.92 7.76
C ASP A 88 1.53 5.12 7.51
N LEU A 89 2.28 5.54 6.50
CA LEU A 89 3.56 4.95 6.16
C LEU A 89 4.71 5.81 6.67
N GLU A 90 5.68 5.14 7.24
CA GLU A 90 6.96 5.68 7.66
C GLU A 90 8.10 5.07 6.88
N ILE A 91 9.20 5.82 6.79
CA ILE A 91 10.47 5.34 6.29
C ILE A 91 11.44 5.18 7.44
N ALA A 92 11.97 3.97 7.61
CA ALA A 92 13.13 3.73 8.44
C ALA A 92 14.38 3.98 7.58
N ASP A 93 15.23 4.90 8.02
CA ASP A 93 16.51 5.25 7.37
C ASP A 93 17.65 4.61 8.16
N ALA A 94 18.31 3.61 7.56
CA ALA A 94 19.41 2.88 8.20
C ALA A 94 20.63 3.76 8.50
N TYR A 95 20.85 4.84 7.75
CA TYR A 95 21.97 5.75 7.98
C TYR A 95 21.77 6.62 9.20
N THR A 96 20.53 7.04 9.47
CA THR A 96 20.22 7.88 10.63
C THR A 96 19.73 7.08 11.83
N GLY A 97 19.33 5.82 11.61
CA GLY A 97 18.68 4.96 12.60
C GLY A 97 17.29 5.45 13.03
N LYS A 98 16.71 6.40 12.29
CA LYS A 98 15.42 7.04 12.63
C LYS A 98 14.31 6.63 11.68
N ARG A 99 13.09 6.65 12.19
CA ARG A 99 11.86 6.60 11.38
C ARG A 99 11.34 8.02 11.17
N ARG A 100 10.81 8.28 10.00
CA ARG A 100 10.20 9.56 9.62
C ARG A 100 8.98 9.34 8.73
N PRO A 101 7.99 10.26 8.74
CA PRO A 101 6.83 10.15 7.85
C PRO A 101 7.25 10.08 6.37
N SER A 102 6.56 9.25 5.59
CA SER A 102 6.82 9.11 4.14
C SER A 102 6.69 10.43 3.37
N ALA A 103 5.89 11.37 3.86
CA ALA A 103 5.74 12.71 3.28
C ALA A 103 7.04 13.55 3.32
N THR A 104 8.06 13.14 4.06
CA THR A 104 9.35 13.83 4.16
C THR A 104 10.39 13.33 3.15
N LEU A 105 10.02 12.40 2.28
CA LEU A 105 10.89 11.86 1.25
C LEU A 105 11.18 12.88 0.16
N SER A 106 12.39 12.86 -0.39
CA SER A 106 12.76 13.58 -1.62
C SER A 106 12.04 12.98 -2.84
N GLY A 107 12.07 13.65 -3.98
CA GLY A 107 11.43 13.16 -5.20
C GLY A 107 11.91 11.76 -5.61
N GLY A 108 13.21 11.52 -5.62
CA GLY A 108 13.78 10.21 -5.94
C GLY A 108 13.45 9.12 -4.91
N GLU A 109 13.52 9.46 -3.62
CA GLU A 109 13.13 8.55 -2.53
C GLU A 109 11.63 8.19 -2.62
N THR A 110 10.79 9.19 -2.89
CA THR A 110 9.34 9.01 -3.09
C THR A 110 9.06 8.08 -4.27
N PHE A 111 9.77 8.25 -5.38
CA PHE A 111 9.62 7.40 -6.55
C PHE A 111 9.99 5.95 -6.23
N MET A 112 11.16 5.71 -5.62
CA MET A 112 11.59 4.38 -5.21
C MET A 112 10.58 3.70 -4.25
N ALA A 113 10.08 4.44 -3.27
CA ALA A 113 9.08 3.94 -2.33
C ALA A 113 7.76 3.60 -3.04
N SER A 114 7.29 4.49 -3.93
CA SER A 114 6.02 4.32 -4.65
C SER A 114 6.05 3.13 -5.60
N ILE A 115 7.11 2.97 -6.39
CA ILE A 115 7.23 1.81 -7.28
C ILE A 115 7.36 0.51 -6.49
N SER A 116 8.08 0.53 -5.37
CA SER A 116 8.19 -0.63 -4.48
C SER A 116 6.83 -1.03 -3.90
N LEU A 117 6.03 -0.05 -3.46
CA LEU A 117 4.68 -0.28 -2.96
C LEU A 117 3.75 -0.84 -4.03
N ALA A 118 3.76 -0.26 -5.23
CA ALA A 118 2.94 -0.73 -6.34
C ALA A 118 3.25 -2.20 -6.69
N LEU A 119 4.54 -2.54 -6.75
CA LEU A 119 4.99 -3.91 -6.99
C LEU A 119 4.68 -4.84 -5.81
N GLY A 120 4.83 -4.36 -4.57
CA GLY A 120 4.50 -5.10 -3.37
C GLY A 120 3.00 -5.40 -3.26
N LEU A 121 2.15 -4.44 -3.65
CA LEU A 121 0.70 -4.62 -3.74
C LEU A 121 0.35 -5.69 -4.79
N ALA A 122 0.95 -5.61 -5.97
CA ALA A 122 0.73 -6.59 -7.02
C ALA A 122 1.09 -8.01 -6.58
N ASP A 123 2.22 -8.17 -5.89
CA ASP A 123 2.66 -9.47 -5.37
C ASP A 123 1.75 -9.98 -4.23
N SER A 124 1.32 -9.10 -3.31
CA SER A 124 0.39 -9.45 -2.24
C SER A 124 -0.95 -9.93 -2.79
N ILE A 125 -1.50 -9.25 -3.81
CA ILE A 125 -2.73 -9.66 -4.48
C ILE A 125 -2.54 -11.04 -5.16
N GLN A 126 -1.44 -11.24 -5.87
CA GLN A 126 -1.16 -12.52 -6.52
C GLN A 126 -0.99 -13.67 -5.52
N ALA A 127 -0.35 -13.41 -4.39
CA ALA A 127 -0.17 -14.43 -3.36
C ALA A 127 -1.49 -14.88 -2.73
N ARG A 128 -2.48 -13.98 -2.63
CA ARG A 128 -3.79 -14.26 -2.02
C ARG A 128 -4.83 -14.80 -3.00
N ALA A 129 -4.82 -14.32 -4.22
CA ALA A 129 -5.94 -14.50 -5.14
C ALA A 129 -5.92 -15.84 -5.91
N GLY A 130 -5.04 -16.79 -5.55
CA GLY A 130 -5.08 -18.15 -6.08
C GLY A 130 -5.03 -18.26 -7.61
N GLY A 131 -4.49 -17.22 -8.31
CA GLY A 131 -4.37 -17.28 -9.76
C GLY A 131 -4.63 -15.97 -10.52
N ILE A 132 -4.98 -14.89 -9.85
CA ILE A 132 -5.03 -13.58 -10.53
C ILE A 132 -3.59 -13.17 -10.83
N ARG A 133 -3.26 -13.10 -12.12
CA ARG A 133 -1.97 -12.59 -12.58
C ARG A 133 -2.13 -11.16 -13.08
N ILE A 134 -1.22 -10.30 -12.65
CA ILE A 134 -1.09 -8.96 -13.22
C ILE A 134 -0.06 -9.08 -14.34
N ASP A 135 -0.55 -9.20 -15.57
CA ASP A 135 0.30 -9.47 -16.74
C ASP A 135 0.90 -8.20 -17.35
N SER A 136 0.40 -7.01 -16.98
CA SER A 136 0.92 -5.74 -17.47
C SER A 136 0.93 -4.67 -16.37
N MET A 137 1.95 -3.81 -16.43
CA MET A 137 2.12 -2.66 -15.54
C MET A 137 2.59 -1.47 -16.36
N PHE A 138 2.04 -0.29 -16.07
CA PHE A 138 2.49 0.95 -16.67
C PHE A 138 3.00 1.88 -15.58
N ILE A 139 4.19 2.46 -15.83
CA ILE A 139 4.84 3.42 -14.94
C ILE A 139 4.92 4.74 -15.71
N ASP A 140 4.26 5.75 -15.17
CA ASP A 140 4.19 7.07 -15.78
C ASP A 140 5.09 8.04 -15.02
N GLU A 141 6.16 8.50 -15.70
CA GLU A 141 7.15 9.47 -15.18
C GLU A 141 7.88 9.01 -13.89
N GLY A 142 8.59 9.91 -13.24
CA GLY A 142 9.26 9.73 -11.94
C GLY A 142 10.74 9.39 -12.01
N PHE A 143 11.22 8.81 -13.10
CA PHE A 143 12.63 8.43 -13.24
C PHE A 143 13.60 9.61 -13.30
N GLY A 144 13.13 10.79 -13.73
CA GLY A 144 13.93 12.01 -13.79
C GLY A 144 14.35 12.58 -12.44
N SER A 145 13.78 12.09 -11.36
CA SER A 145 14.13 12.48 -9.99
C SER A 145 15.23 11.61 -9.35
N LEU A 146 15.63 10.53 -10.04
CA LEU A 146 16.66 9.59 -9.59
C LEU A 146 18.05 10.08 -9.99
N ASP A 147 19.05 9.83 -9.15
CA ASP A 147 20.43 9.86 -9.55
C ASP A 147 20.78 8.64 -10.44
N GLU A 148 21.95 8.68 -11.09
CA GLU A 148 22.37 7.65 -12.03
C GLU A 148 22.32 6.24 -11.45
N LYS A 149 22.80 6.08 -10.20
CA LYS A 149 22.86 4.78 -9.53
C LYS A 149 21.48 4.26 -9.11
N ALA A 150 20.63 5.12 -8.59
CA ALA A 150 19.24 4.78 -8.26
C ALA A 150 18.44 4.41 -9.52
N LEU A 151 18.69 5.13 -10.63
CA LEU A 151 18.11 4.82 -11.93
C LEU A 151 18.54 3.43 -12.44
N GLU A 152 19.82 3.12 -12.37
CA GLU A 152 20.34 1.81 -12.74
C GLU A 152 19.72 0.68 -11.92
N ASN A 153 19.65 0.84 -10.61
CA ASN A 153 19.02 -0.12 -9.71
C ASN A 153 17.53 -0.30 -10.00
N ALA A 154 16.81 0.80 -10.27
CA ALA A 154 15.40 0.76 -10.62
C ALA A 154 15.16 0.01 -11.94
N VAL A 155 15.95 0.30 -12.97
CA VAL A 155 15.87 -0.39 -14.26
C VAL A 155 16.17 -1.88 -14.10
N GLY A 156 17.19 -2.25 -13.32
CA GLY A 156 17.51 -3.66 -13.04
C GLY A 156 16.33 -4.43 -12.41
N ILE A 157 15.62 -3.78 -11.48
CA ILE A 157 14.42 -4.39 -10.88
C ILE A 157 13.28 -4.53 -11.90
N LEU A 158 13.09 -3.53 -12.76
CA LEU A 158 12.08 -3.59 -13.82
C LEU A 158 12.37 -4.69 -14.84
N ASP A 159 13.62 -4.90 -15.17
CA ASP A 159 14.05 -5.99 -16.08
C ASP A 159 13.77 -7.38 -15.48
N GLU A 160 13.99 -7.55 -14.19
CA GLU A 160 13.62 -8.80 -13.49
C GLU A 160 12.12 -9.08 -13.56
N ILE A 161 11.30 -8.03 -13.36
CA ILE A 161 9.84 -8.15 -13.38
C ILE A 161 9.32 -8.41 -14.79
N ARG A 162 9.96 -7.85 -15.80
CA ARG A 162 9.64 -8.04 -17.21
C ARG A 162 9.71 -9.51 -17.64
N GLY A 163 10.50 -10.34 -16.97
CA GLY A 163 10.58 -11.78 -17.27
C GLY A 163 9.24 -12.51 -17.24
N ASN A 164 8.25 -11.99 -16.47
CA ASN A 164 6.93 -12.59 -16.32
C ASN A 164 5.76 -11.64 -16.61
N ARG A 165 6.03 -10.36 -16.95
CA ARG A 165 5.01 -9.32 -17.14
C ARG A 165 5.42 -8.35 -18.24
N MET A 166 4.45 -7.73 -18.90
CA MET A 166 4.69 -6.59 -19.76
C MET A 166 4.86 -5.33 -18.90
N VAL A 167 5.99 -4.64 -19.02
CA VAL A 167 6.22 -3.37 -18.32
C VAL A 167 6.29 -2.27 -19.37
N GLY A 168 5.35 -1.34 -19.33
CA GLY A 168 5.35 -0.12 -20.12
C GLY A 168 5.86 1.05 -19.26
N ILE A 169 6.77 1.85 -19.82
CA ILE A 169 7.33 3.02 -19.16
C ILE A 169 7.06 4.24 -20.02
N ILE A 170 6.45 5.26 -19.42
CA ILE A 170 6.30 6.58 -20.04
C ILE A 170 7.34 7.48 -19.39
N SER A 171 8.29 7.99 -20.19
CA SER A 171 9.35 8.83 -19.66
C SER A 171 10.00 9.69 -20.75
N HIS A 172 10.47 10.85 -20.34
CA HIS A 172 11.29 11.73 -21.15
C HIS A 172 12.80 11.62 -20.86
N VAL A 173 13.19 10.71 -19.98
CA VAL A 173 14.60 10.51 -19.58
C VAL A 173 15.38 9.81 -20.69
N GLY A 174 16.36 10.50 -21.26
CA GLY A 174 17.14 10.02 -22.40
C GLY A 174 17.93 8.74 -22.11
N GLU A 175 18.40 8.55 -20.89
CA GLU A 175 19.11 7.34 -20.47
C GLU A 175 18.21 6.10 -20.52
N LEU A 176 16.95 6.19 -20.10
CA LEU A 176 15.97 5.11 -20.24
C LEU A 176 15.71 4.76 -21.71
N GLN A 177 15.66 5.77 -22.57
CA GLN A 177 15.45 5.57 -24.00
C GLN A 177 16.56 4.79 -24.67
N SER A 178 17.79 4.92 -24.18
CA SER A 178 18.95 4.15 -24.69
C SER A 178 19.01 2.72 -24.18
N ARG A 179 18.45 2.45 -22.98
CA ARG A 179 18.47 1.12 -22.36
C ARG A 179 17.29 0.23 -22.78
N ILE A 180 16.18 0.82 -23.23
CA ILE A 180 14.97 0.09 -23.61
C ILE A 180 14.88 0.02 -25.15
N PRO A 181 15.09 -1.16 -25.75
CA PRO A 181 15.18 -1.28 -27.21
C PRO A 181 13.85 -1.11 -27.93
N GLN A 182 12.73 -1.47 -27.27
CA GLN A 182 11.39 -1.32 -27.85
C GLN A 182 10.75 -0.04 -27.33
N LYS A 183 10.55 0.93 -28.22
CA LYS A 183 9.94 2.21 -27.84
C LYS A 183 8.92 2.72 -28.86
N ILE A 184 7.96 3.44 -28.34
CA ILE A 184 7.03 4.25 -29.11
C ILE A 184 7.39 5.71 -28.84
N GLU A 185 7.79 6.43 -29.86
CA GLU A 185 8.15 7.84 -29.75
C GLU A 185 6.97 8.70 -30.17
N VAL A 186 6.56 9.61 -29.28
CA VAL A 186 5.52 10.59 -29.59
C VAL A 186 6.20 11.89 -29.99
N ILE A 187 6.04 12.28 -31.24
CA ILE A 187 6.66 13.48 -31.83
C ILE A 187 5.60 14.58 -31.91
N LYS A 188 5.86 15.69 -31.23
CA LYS A 188 5.01 16.88 -31.31
C LYS A 188 5.30 17.61 -32.63
N THR A 189 4.24 17.93 -33.38
CA THR A 189 4.27 18.67 -34.62
C THR A 189 3.53 19.99 -34.47
N GLY A 190 3.68 20.91 -35.40
CA GLY A 190 2.97 22.21 -35.36
C GLY A 190 1.45 22.09 -35.45
N THR A 191 0.91 20.96 -35.91
CA THR A 191 -0.53 20.72 -36.12
C THR A 191 -1.08 19.58 -35.26
N GLY A 192 -0.25 18.96 -34.38
CA GLY A 192 -0.67 17.85 -33.56
C GLY A 192 0.50 17.01 -33.10
N SER A 193 0.27 15.70 -32.94
CA SER A 193 1.31 14.74 -32.57
C SER A 193 1.30 13.54 -33.52
N SER A 194 2.47 13.00 -33.80
CA SER A 194 2.64 11.77 -34.58
C SER A 194 3.35 10.71 -33.75
N ILE A 195 3.14 9.44 -34.11
CA ILE A 195 3.73 8.30 -33.44
C ILE A 195 4.77 7.68 -34.36
N ARG A 196 5.95 7.39 -33.83
CA ARG A 196 6.99 6.60 -34.49
C ARG A 196 7.31 5.38 -33.63
N GLN A 197 7.24 4.21 -34.21
CA GLN A 197 7.72 2.99 -33.57
C GLN A 197 9.23 2.88 -33.86
N GLY A 198 10.04 2.97 -32.80
CA GLY A 198 11.47 2.69 -32.88
C GLY A 198 11.67 1.18 -33.07
N LYS A 199 12.37 0.79 -34.14
CA LYS A 199 12.95 -0.54 -34.23
C LYS A 199 14.24 -0.54 -33.43
N ALA A 200 14.43 -1.60 -32.63
CA ALA A 200 15.71 -1.91 -32.03
C ALA A 200 16.75 -2.15 -33.10
#